data_16bf90de521b263ac6773b882716c969
#
_entry.id   16bf90de521b263ac6773b882716c969
#
_cell.length_a   1.000
_cell.length_b   1.000
_cell.length_c   1.000
_cell.angle_alpha   90.00
_cell.angle_beta   90.00
_cell.angle_gamma   90.00
#
_symmetry.space_group_name_H-M   'P 1'
#
loop_
_entity.id
_entity.type
_entity.pdbx_description
1 polymer ?
#
loop_
_entity_poly.entity_id
_entity_poly.type
_entity_poly.pdbx_seq_one_letter_code
_entity_poly.pdbx_strand_id
1 'polypeptide(L)'
;MRFGMRVLEAIRAEVGPDFVVGMRICGDEFHPDGLTHDDMKQIAAYYDKTGMVDFFGVVGSGCDTHNTLANVIPNMSYPPEPFLHLAAGIKDVVSVPVIHAQNIKDPNQAQRILEAGM
;
A
#
# COMPACT_ATOMS: atom_id res chain seq x y z
N MET A 1 12.71 -2.97 -8.74
CA MET A 1 12.00 -4.23 -8.39
C MET A 1 12.92 -5.43 -8.16
N ARG A 2 14.11 -5.52 -8.80
CA ARG A 2 14.99 -6.70 -8.70
C ARG A 2 15.36 -7.13 -7.26
N PHE A 3 15.65 -6.18 -6.37
CA PHE A 3 15.97 -6.48 -4.96
C PHE A 3 14.77 -7.06 -4.21
N GLY A 4 13.60 -6.41 -4.32
CA GLY A 4 12.38 -6.89 -3.65
C GLY A 4 11.96 -8.29 -4.12
N MET A 5 12.13 -8.60 -5.40
CA MET A 5 11.88 -9.96 -5.91
C MET A 5 12.77 -11.01 -5.22
N ARG A 6 14.07 -10.76 -5.13
CA ARG A 6 15.00 -11.68 -4.45
C ARG A 6 14.66 -11.89 -2.97
N VAL A 7 14.13 -10.83 -2.30
CA VAL A 7 13.67 -10.95 -0.91
C VAL A 7 12.42 -11.83 -0.83
N LEU A 8 11.43 -11.61 -1.71
CA LEU A 8 10.22 -12.44 -1.73
C LEU A 8 10.52 -13.91 -2.07
N GLU A 9 11.38 -14.16 -3.05
CA GLU A 9 11.85 -15.51 -3.40
C GLU A 9 12.50 -16.21 -2.20
N ALA A 10 13.38 -15.51 -1.47
CA ALA A 10 14.01 -16.05 -0.28
C ALA A 10 13.01 -16.32 0.85
N ILE A 11 12.05 -15.41 1.10
CA ILE A 11 11.00 -15.63 2.09
C ILE A 11 10.17 -16.86 1.72
N ARG A 12 9.69 -16.95 0.47
CA ARG A 12 8.88 -18.10 0.03
C ARG A 12 9.63 -19.43 0.10
N ALA A 13 10.92 -19.43 -0.16
CA ALA A 13 11.75 -20.63 -0.04
C ALA A 13 11.82 -21.14 1.41
N GLU A 14 11.78 -20.25 2.40
CA GLU A 14 11.84 -20.61 3.82
C GLU A 14 10.47 -20.96 4.41
N VAL A 15 9.42 -20.20 4.07
CA VAL A 15 8.11 -20.34 4.73
C VAL A 15 7.13 -21.20 3.95
N GLY A 16 7.39 -21.47 2.67
CA GLY A 16 6.51 -22.25 1.80
C GLY A 16 5.31 -21.45 1.24
N PRO A 17 4.45 -22.14 0.45
CA PRO A 17 3.34 -21.49 -0.25
C PRO A 17 2.15 -21.13 0.68
N ASP A 18 1.96 -21.86 1.76
CA ASP A 18 0.77 -21.74 2.62
C ASP A 18 0.92 -20.63 3.69
N PHE A 19 2.10 -20.07 3.86
CA PHE A 19 2.33 -18.98 4.81
C PHE A 19 1.93 -17.63 4.20
N VAL A 20 1.13 -16.84 4.92
CA VAL A 20 0.66 -15.53 4.45
C VAL A 20 1.80 -14.51 4.43
N VAL A 21 2.11 -13.98 3.25
CA VAL A 21 3.17 -12.98 3.05
C VAL A 21 2.57 -11.70 2.48
N GLY A 22 2.55 -10.63 3.28
CA GLY A 22 2.11 -9.31 2.84
C GLY A 22 3.27 -8.39 2.48
N MET A 23 3.01 -7.43 1.61
CA MET A 23 3.96 -6.37 1.27
C MET A 23 3.39 -5.01 1.64
N ARG A 24 4.15 -4.23 2.41
CA ARG A 24 3.83 -2.83 2.65
C ARG A 24 4.50 -1.96 1.60
N ILE A 25 3.71 -1.08 0.95
CA ILE A 25 4.18 -0.17 -0.08
C ILE A 25 3.69 1.26 0.18
N CYS A 26 4.43 2.24 -0.31
CA CYS A 26 3.94 3.61 -0.43
C CYS A 26 2.89 3.68 -1.54
N GLY A 27 1.87 4.52 -1.38
CA GLY A 27 0.94 4.82 -2.47
C GLY A 27 1.47 5.90 -3.42
N ASP A 28 2.29 6.81 -2.89
CA ASP A 28 3.00 7.88 -3.60
C ASP A 28 4.14 8.34 -2.68
N GLU A 29 5.31 8.67 -3.19
CA GLU A 29 6.41 9.17 -2.36
C GLU A 29 6.29 10.66 -2.04
N PHE A 30 5.43 11.39 -2.75
CA PHE A 30 5.23 12.85 -2.59
C PHE A 30 6.55 13.63 -2.61
N HIS A 31 7.48 13.21 -3.45
CA HIS A 31 8.78 13.83 -3.61
C HIS A 31 9.06 14.12 -5.09
N PRO A 32 9.67 15.27 -5.46
CA PRO A 32 9.90 15.63 -6.86
C PRO A 32 10.70 14.60 -7.66
N ASP A 33 11.63 13.92 -7.00
CA ASP A 33 12.48 12.88 -7.61
C ASP A 33 12.04 11.47 -7.19
N GLY A 34 10.89 11.34 -6.52
CA GLY A 34 10.36 10.09 -5.99
C GLY A 34 9.44 9.37 -6.98
N LEU A 35 9.01 8.18 -6.58
CA LEU A 35 8.04 7.39 -7.32
C LEU A 35 6.64 7.98 -7.17
N THR A 36 5.96 8.14 -8.29
CA THR A 36 4.58 8.63 -8.35
C THR A 36 3.58 7.51 -8.04
N HIS A 37 2.32 7.89 -7.79
CA HIS A 37 1.24 6.91 -7.64
C HIS A 37 1.11 5.97 -8.85
N ASP A 38 1.29 6.46 -10.06
CA ASP A 38 1.25 5.63 -11.26
C ASP A 38 2.42 4.63 -11.34
N ASP A 39 3.61 5.01 -10.88
CA ASP A 39 4.74 4.09 -10.75
C ASP A 39 4.44 3.02 -9.70
N MET A 40 3.85 3.40 -8.57
CA MET A 40 3.50 2.46 -7.50
C MET A 40 2.42 1.47 -7.91
N LYS A 41 1.44 1.88 -8.73
CA LYS A 41 0.46 0.97 -9.34
C LYS A 41 1.14 -0.07 -10.24
N GLN A 42 2.10 0.35 -11.08
CA GLN A 42 2.84 -0.57 -11.92
C GLN A 42 3.69 -1.56 -11.09
N ILE A 43 4.32 -1.07 -10.02
CA ILE A 43 5.10 -1.89 -9.10
C ILE A 43 4.20 -2.91 -8.39
N ALA A 44 3.05 -2.48 -7.86
CA ALA A 44 2.09 -3.38 -7.20
C ALA A 44 1.58 -4.47 -8.16
N ALA A 45 1.15 -4.08 -9.36
CA ALA A 45 0.70 -5.01 -10.38
C ALA A 45 1.80 -6.01 -10.81
N TYR A 46 3.06 -5.58 -10.81
CA TYR A 46 4.19 -6.47 -11.09
C TYR A 46 4.35 -7.54 -10.00
N TYR A 47 4.31 -7.17 -8.72
CA TYR A 47 4.43 -8.11 -7.61
C TYR A 47 3.20 -9.03 -7.50
N ASP A 48 1.99 -8.51 -7.71
CA ASP A 48 0.75 -9.29 -7.73
C ASP A 48 0.83 -10.46 -8.74
N LYS A 49 1.29 -10.19 -9.96
CA LYS A 49 1.46 -11.19 -11.01
C LYS A 49 2.44 -12.30 -10.67
N THR A 50 3.31 -12.12 -9.69
CA THR A 50 4.26 -13.18 -9.28
C THR A 50 3.61 -14.26 -8.43
N GLY A 51 2.44 -14.00 -7.83
CA GLY A 51 1.78 -14.88 -6.89
C GLY A 51 2.53 -15.06 -5.55
N MET A 52 3.55 -14.23 -5.27
CA MET A 52 4.35 -14.32 -4.04
C MET A 52 3.83 -13.42 -2.90
N VAL A 53 2.91 -12.51 -3.19
CA VAL A 53 2.31 -11.59 -2.24
C VAL A 53 0.85 -11.93 -2.06
N ASP A 54 0.40 -12.07 -0.81
CA ASP A 54 -0.99 -12.42 -0.49
C ASP A 54 -1.85 -11.19 -0.17
N PHE A 55 -1.24 -10.06 0.18
CA PHE A 55 -1.93 -8.77 0.35
C PHE A 55 -0.95 -7.60 0.29
N PHE A 56 -1.46 -6.40 -0.01
CA PHE A 56 -0.71 -5.15 0.09
C PHE A 56 -1.20 -4.29 1.24
N GLY A 57 -0.27 -3.76 2.04
CA GLY A 57 -0.54 -2.68 2.98
C GLY A 57 -0.12 -1.34 2.35
N VAL A 58 -1.06 -0.44 2.08
CA VAL A 58 -0.77 0.84 1.42
C VAL A 58 -0.71 1.97 2.43
N VAL A 59 0.38 2.75 2.38
CA VAL A 59 0.57 3.97 3.17
C VAL A 59 0.72 5.19 2.27
N GLY A 60 0.51 6.39 2.82
CA GLY A 60 0.49 7.61 2.03
C GLY A 60 1.84 7.99 1.42
N SER A 61 2.94 7.78 2.13
CA SER A 61 4.24 8.30 1.70
C SER A 61 5.42 7.52 2.28
N GLY A 62 6.62 7.89 1.89
CA GLY A 62 7.86 7.59 2.59
C GLY A 62 8.00 8.42 3.87
N CYS A 63 9.14 8.31 4.56
CA CYS A 63 9.40 9.03 5.81
C CYS A 63 10.80 9.67 5.84
N ASP A 64 11.26 10.13 4.69
CA ASP A 64 12.57 10.73 4.46
C ASP A 64 12.63 12.19 4.90
N THR A 65 11.49 12.89 4.96
CA THR A 65 11.35 14.25 5.45
C THR A 65 10.23 14.39 6.47
N HIS A 66 10.18 15.51 7.22
CA HIS A 66 9.05 15.78 8.13
C HIS A 66 7.71 15.90 7.39
N ASN A 67 7.71 16.43 6.18
CA ASN A 67 6.49 16.56 5.38
C ASN A 67 5.98 15.19 4.91
N THR A 68 6.86 14.33 4.41
CA THR A 68 6.49 12.99 3.98
C THR A 68 6.08 12.11 5.17
N LEU A 69 6.74 12.26 6.33
CA LEU A 69 6.33 11.59 7.56
C LEU A 69 4.92 12.00 8.01
N ALA A 70 4.53 13.27 7.86
CA ALA A 70 3.18 13.73 8.16
C ALA A 70 2.12 13.08 7.25
N ASN A 71 2.48 12.69 6.04
CA ASN A 71 1.61 11.91 5.14
C ASN A 71 1.51 10.44 5.56
N VAL A 72 2.54 9.87 6.20
CA VAL A 72 2.47 8.49 6.75
C VAL A 72 1.59 8.43 7.99
N ILE A 73 1.68 9.46 8.85
CA ILE A 73 0.92 9.57 10.10
C ILE A 73 0.12 10.87 10.07
N PRO A 74 -0.98 10.92 9.29
CA PRO A 74 -1.78 12.15 9.18
C PRO A 74 -2.41 12.49 10.53
N ASN A 75 -2.14 13.71 10.99
CA ASN A 75 -2.67 14.24 12.23
C ASN A 75 -4.06 14.90 12.01
N MET A 76 -4.56 15.61 13.03
CA MET A 76 -5.88 16.25 13.00
C MET A 76 -6.03 17.41 12.00
N SER A 77 -4.92 17.90 11.41
CA SER A 77 -4.98 18.93 10.36
C SER A 77 -5.37 18.37 8.99
N TYR A 78 -5.28 17.04 8.82
CA TYR A 78 -5.74 16.39 7.60
C TYR A 78 -7.24 16.09 7.67
N PRO A 79 -7.94 16.15 6.52
CA PRO A 79 -9.31 15.68 6.45
C PRO A 79 -9.38 14.16 6.77
N PRO A 80 -10.57 13.63 7.06
CA PRO A 80 -10.76 12.18 7.12
C PRO A 80 -10.29 11.51 5.81
N GLU A 81 -9.70 10.32 5.90
CA GLU A 81 -9.30 9.48 4.75
C GLU A 81 -8.39 10.17 3.72
N PRO A 82 -7.36 10.94 4.11
CA PRO A 82 -6.67 11.85 3.20
C PRO A 82 -5.97 11.14 2.02
N PHE A 83 -5.61 9.86 2.20
CA PHE A 83 -4.86 9.06 1.24
C PHE A 83 -5.59 7.79 0.79
N LEU A 84 -6.90 7.70 1.03
CA LEU A 84 -7.70 6.54 0.63
C LEU A 84 -7.64 6.30 -0.88
N HIS A 85 -7.57 7.36 -1.68
CA HIS A 85 -7.44 7.29 -3.14
C HIS A 85 -6.19 6.52 -3.60
N LEU A 86 -5.11 6.53 -2.81
CA LEU A 86 -3.89 5.76 -3.13
C LEU A 86 -4.13 4.25 -2.94
N ALA A 87 -4.81 3.87 -1.87
CA ALA A 87 -5.17 2.47 -1.64
C ALA A 87 -6.17 1.98 -2.69
N ALA A 88 -7.17 2.81 -3.05
CA ALA A 88 -8.12 2.51 -4.11
C ALA A 88 -7.41 2.29 -5.45
N GLY A 89 -6.51 3.19 -5.86
CA GLY A 89 -5.77 3.06 -7.11
C GLY A 89 -4.85 1.82 -7.15
N ILE A 90 -4.29 1.38 -6.02
CA ILE A 90 -3.57 0.10 -5.95
C ILE A 90 -4.56 -1.06 -6.07
N LYS A 91 -5.71 -1.00 -5.38
CA LYS A 91 -6.75 -2.05 -5.45
C LYS A 91 -7.26 -2.28 -6.87
N ASP A 92 -7.36 -1.23 -7.67
CA ASP A 92 -7.81 -1.31 -9.08
C ASP A 92 -6.86 -2.14 -9.97
N VAL A 93 -5.61 -2.33 -9.60
CA VAL A 93 -4.58 -2.97 -10.43
C VAL A 93 -4.03 -4.28 -9.88
N VAL A 94 -4.50 -4.71 -8.69
CA VAL A 94 -4.08 -5.97 -8.06
C VAL A 94 -5.27 -6.89 -7.80
N SER A 95 -5.02 -8.20 -7.77
CA SER A 95 -6.04 -9.21 -7.49
C SER A 95 -6.18 -9.53 -6.01
N VAL A 96 -5.10 -9.34 -5.23
CA VAL A 96 -5.05 -9.64 -3.80
C VAL A 96 -5.69 -8.53 -2.94
N PRO A 97 -6.04 -8.80 -1.68
CA PRO A 97 -6.54 -7.80 -0.75
C PRO A 97 -5.59 -6.61 -0.56
N VAL A 98 -6.18 -5.43 -0.37
CA VAL A 98 -5.45 -4.20 0.01
C VAL A 98 -5.90 -3.75 1.38
N ILE A 99 -4.94 -3.45 2.24
CA ILE A 99 -5.16 -2.94 3.60
C ILE A 99 -4.75 -1.47 3.65
N HIS A 100 -5.62 -0.62 4.19
CA HIS A 100 -5.36 0.79 4.43
C HIS A 100 -5.80 1.19 5.84
N ALA A 101 -5.02 2.02 6.52
CA ALA A 101 -5.25 2.34 7.93
C ALA A 101 -5.19 3.84 8.26
N GLN A 102 -4.89 4.71 7.32
CA GLN A 102 -4.60 6.11 7.58
C GLN A 102 -5.87 6.92 7.88
N ASN A 103 -5.98 7.40 9.12
CA ASN A 103 -7.02 8.31 9.60
C ASN A 103 -8.46 7.76 9.47
N ILE A 104 -8.62 6.42 9.51
CA ILE A 104 -9.91 5.75 9.61
C ILE A 104 -10.20 5.57 11.10
N LYS A 105 -11.14 6.33 11.66
CA LYS A 105 -11.39 6.43 13.11
C LYS A 105 -12.77 5.96 13.52
N ASP A 106 -13.69 5.79 12.57
CA ASP A 106 -15.09 5.46 12.81
C ASP A 106 -15.44 4.15 12.07
N PRO A 107 -16.06 3.16 12.74
CA PRO A 107 -16.53 1.94 12.09
C PRO A 107 -17.47 2.18 10.90
N ASN A 108 -18.32 3.21 10.97
CA ASN A 108 -19.19 3.56 9.83
C ASN A 108 -18.39 4.08 8.62
N GLN A 109 -17.28 4.77 8.88
CA GLN A 109 -16.32 5.18 7.85
C GLN A 109 -15.70 3.95 7.19
N ALA A 110 -15.20 2.99 7.97
CA ALA A 110 -14.64 1.74 7.46
C ALA A 110 -15.68 0.95 6.64
N GLN A 111 -16.92 0.87 7.12
CA GLN A 111 -17.98 0.17 6.40
C GLN A 111 -18.28 0.80 5.03
N ARG A 112 -18.40 2.15 4.97
CA ARG A 112 -18.60 2.85 3.69
C ARG A 112 -17.47 2.59 2.68
N ILE A 113 -16.22 2.53 3.17
CA ILE A 113 -15.06 2.23 2.33
C ILE A 113 -15.18 0.83 1.74
N LEU A 114 -15.52 -0.17 2.56
CA LEU A 114 -15.71 -1.56 2.11
C LEU A 114 -16.88 -1.70 1.14
N GLU A 115 -18.02 -1.02 1.40
CA GLU A 115 -19.20 -1.01 0.51
C GLU A 115 -18.89 -0.36 -0.84
N ALA A 116 -17.95 0.57 -0.89
CA ALA A 116 -17.44 1.16 -2.13
C ALA A 116 -16.45 0.26 -2.89
N GLY A 117 -16.14 -0.94 -2.37
CA GLY A 117 -15.24 -1.90 -3.00
C GLY A 117 -13.75 -1.63 -2.77
N MET A 118 -13.44 -0.81 -1.80
CA MET A 118 -12.06 -0.40 -1.46
C MET A 118 -11.52 -1.17 -0.24
#